data_3bbe37c9477becd941a3dc82949380c4
#
_entry.id   3bbe37c9477becd941a3dc82949380c4
#
_cell.length_a   1.000
_cell.length_b   1.000
_cell.length_c   1.000
_cell.angle_alpha   90.00
_cell.angle_beta   90.00
_cell.angle_gamma   90.00
#
_symmetry.space_group_name_H-M   'P 1'
#
loop_
_entity.id
_entity.type
_entity.pdbx_description
1 polymer ?
#
loop_
_entity_poly.entity_id
_entity_poly.type
_entity_poly.pdbx_seq_one_letter_code
_entity_poly.pdbx_strand_id
1 'polypeptide(L)'
;MVQGPIAKADRAVVISGGCLVRQPRELASLAAEDSPEQWDRAGALRSLRDRVLAWMSEETRARTAVICADRGFEHARLLGLTPDLVVGDLDSMSAAAKSDAGGLASGLEIYPEAKESTDTEIAVDRAVSMGARSVLILAALGGRIDHELANVLLLVKLARLGIHAEIWDNASRIVLVAADEGPAEMRIQASVGDILTLLPLSDPCKGVTLKGLEYPLDKVTLAMGVARGVSNVFVQQEATVTLDEGLLLAIITCQDA
;
A
#
# COMPACT_ATOMS: atom_id res chain seq x y z
N MET A 1 -5.45 0.23 29.81
CA MET A 1 -5.71 1.67 29.60
C MET A 1 -6.14 1.83 28.15
N VAL A 2 -7.39 2.20 27.88
CA VAL A 2 -7.88 2.52 26.56
C VAL A 2 -7.25 3.86 26.19
N GLN A 3 -6.29 3.88 25.26
CA GLN A 3 -5.79 5.13 24.70
C GLN A 3 -6.96 5.80 23.98
N GLY A 4 -7.23 7.07 24.26
CA GLY A 4 -8.18 7.87 23.48
C GLY A 4 -7.69 8.04 22.03
N PRO A 5 -8.54 8.54 21.11
CA PRO A 5 -8.19 8.70 19.71
C PRO A 5 -6.93 9.55 19.55
N ILE A 6 -6.04 9.14 18.65
CA ILE A 6 -4.80 9.86 18.36
C ILE A 6 -5.17 11.19 17.68
N ALA A 7 -5.04 12.29 18.40
CA ALA A 7 -5.33 13.62 17.88
C ALA A 7 -4.24 14.13 16.91
N LYS A 8 -3.02 13.57 16.99
CA LYS A 8 -1.87 13.91 16.15
C LYS A 8 -1.01 12.67 15.95
N ALA A 9 -0.69 12.36 14.69
CA ALA A 9 0.10 11.20 14.32
C ALA A 9 1.25 11.59 13.39
N ASP A 10 2.41 10.95 13.52
CA ASP A 10 3.51 11.10 12.57
C ASP A 10 3.42 10.07 11.44
N ARG A 11 2.75 8.96 11.71
CA ARG A 11 2.55 7.85 10.77
C ARG A 11 1.08 7.44 10.76
N ALA A 12 0.64 6.88 9.65
CA ALA A 12 -0.69 6.30 9.58
C ALA A 12 -0.69 4.98 8.81
N VAL A 13 -1.50 4.02 9.28
CA VAL A 13 -1.92 2.84 8.54
C VAL A 13 -3.35 3.08 8.08
N VAL A 14 -3.56 3.23 6.78
CA VAL A 14 -4.87 3.35 6.15
C VAL A 14 -5.27 1.97 5.64
N ILE A 15 -6.44 1.48 6.03
CA ILE A 15 -6.93 0.16 5.63
C ILE A 15 -8.19 0.32 4.79
N SER A 16 -8.07 0.01 3.51
CA SER A 16 -9.13 0.08 2.51
C SER A 16 -10.05 -1.16 2.52
N GLY A 17 -11.11 -1.13 1.74
CA GLY A 17 -12.10 -2.22 1.63
C GLY A 17 -11.80 -3.28 0.58
N GLY A 18 -10.65 -3.25 -0.11
CA GLY A 18 -10.26 -4.23 -1.13
C GLY A 18 -9.87 -5.60 -0.55
N CYS A 19 -8.95 -6.30 -1.18
CA CYS A 19 -8.47 -7.59 -0.73
C CYS A 19 -7.25 -7.43 0.18
N LEU A 20 -7.31 -7.97 1.40
CA LEU A 20 -6.20 -7.90 2.34
C LEU A 20 -5.08 -8.88 1.98
N VAL A 21 -5.46 -10.07 1.51
CA VAL A 21 -4.52 -11.14 1.14
C VAL A 21 -4.98 -11.76 -0.18
N ARG A 22 -4.15 -11.68 -1.21
CA ARG A 22 -4.44 -12.20 -2.55
C ARG A 22 -3.78 -13.57 -2.75
N GLN A 23 -4.49 -14.48 -3.40
CA GLN A 23 -3.92 -15.74 -3.85
C GLN A 23 -2.93 -15.49 -4.99
N PRO A 24 -1.74 -16.11 -4.98
CA PRO A 24 -0.82 -16.04 -6.10
C PRO A 24 -1.47 -16.49 -7.41
N ARG A 25 -1.20 -15.81 -8.52
CA ARG A 25 -1.84 -16.09 -9.82
C ARG A 25 -1.56 -17.49 -10.33
N GLU A 26 -0.40 -18.05 -10.04
CA GLU A 26 -0.02 -19.40 -10.44
C GLU A 26 -0.91 -20.48 -9.83
N LEU A 27 -1.33 -20.31 -8.57
CA LEU A 27 -2.26 -21.22 -7.90
C LEU A 27 -3.71 -21.03 -8.38
N ALA A 28 -4.09 -19.84 -8.78
CA ALA A 28 -5.43 -19.57 -9.31
C ALA A 28 -5.67 -20.24 -10.67
N SER A 29 -4.64 -20.47 -11.49
CA SER A 29 -4.72 -21.18 -12.77
C SER A 29 -4.73 -22.71 -12.61
N LEU A 30 -4.22 -23.23 -11.49
CA LEU A 30 -4.14 -24.68 -11.18
C LEU A 30 -5.33 -25.18 -10.35
N ALA A 31 -6.24 -24.30 -9.91
CA ALA A 31 -7.42 -24.66 -9.13
C ALA A 31 -8.51 -25.45 -9.92
N ALA A 32 -8.27 -25.75 -11.20
CA ALA A 32 -9.01 -26.73 -11.96
C ALA A 32 -8.27 -28.09 -11.88
N GLU A 33 -8.69 -28.94 -10.96
CA GLU A 33 -8.37 -30.38 -10.88
C GLU A 33 -6.93 -30.72 -10.44
N ASP A 34 -6.69 -31.12 -9.21
CA ASP A 34 -5.50 -31.77 -8.66
C ASP A 34 -4.29 -30.93 -8.23
N SER A 35 -4.48 -29.87 -7.46
CA SER A 35 -3.34 -29.28 -6.75
C SER A 35 -3.34 -29.70 -5.27
N PRO A 36 -2.31 -30.45 -4.80
CA PRO A 36 -2.21 -30.89 -3.41
C PRO A 36 -1.77 -29.80 -2.42
N GLU A 37 -1.39 -28.63 -2.88
CA GLU A 37 -0.98 -27.52 -2.00
C GLU A 37 -2.12 -26.51 -1.85
N GLN A 38 -2.89 -26.67 -0.76
CA GLN A 38 -3.82 -25.64 -0.30
C GLN A 38 -3.02 -24.38 0.01
N TRP A 39 -3.30 -23.29 -0.74
CA TRP A 39 -2.74 -21.98 -0.44
C TRP A 39 -3.02 -21.59 1.03
N ASP A 40 -1.95 -21.36 1.81
CA ASP A 40 -2.05 -20.99 3.23
C ASP A 40 -2.40 -19.50 3.39
N ARG A 41 -3.69 -19.20 3.20
CA ARG A 41 -4.22 -17.84 3.46
C ARG A 41 -3.91 -17.36 4.88
N ALA A 42 -3.91 -18.25 5.86
CA ALA A 42 -3.64 -17.88 7.24
C ALA A 42 -2.16 -17.54 7.45
N GLY A 43 -1.24 -18.25 6.79
CA GLY A 43 0.18 -17.94 6.78
C GLY A 43 0.47 -16.60 6.11
N ALA A 44 -0.11 -16.36 4.93
CA ALA A 44 0.02 -15.10 4.22
C ALA A 44 -0.51 -13.90 5.06
N LEU A 45 -1.63 -14.08 5.75
CA LEU A 45 -2.17 -13.06 6.67
C LEU A 45 -1.25 -12.82 7.86
N ARG A 46 -0.68 -13.87 8.45
CA ARG A 46 0.31 -13.72 9.55
C ARG A 46 1.55 -12.97 9.07
N SER A 47 2.11 -13.34 7.92
CA SER A 47 3.26 -12.67 7.34
C SER A 47 3.00 -11.18 7.10
N LEU A 48 1.86 -10.84 6.49
CA LEU A 48 1.48 -9.43 6.28
C LEU A 48 1.34 -8.70 7.60
N ARG A 49 0.66 -9.28 8.59
CA ARG A 49 0.52 -8.71 9.93
C ARG A 49 1.86 -8.41 10.57
N ASP A 50 2.79 -9.36 10.56
CA ASP A 50 4.09 -9.20 11.20
C ASP A 50 4.91 -8.10 10.52
N ARG A 51 4.85 -7.99 9.19
CA ARG A 51 5.44 -6.87 8.43
C ARG A 51 4.82 -5.53 8.81
N VAL A 52 3.51 -5.44 8.93
CA VAL A 52 2.80 -4.20 9.34
C VAL A 52 3.19 -3.81 10.77
N LEU A 53 3.23 -4.76 11.70
CA LEU A 53 3.65 -4.51 13.07
C LEU A 53 5.11 -4.05 13.15
N ALA A 54 6.01 -4.65 12.34
CA ALA A 54 7.40 -4.22 12.22
C ALA A 54 7.50 -2.80 11.65
N TRP A 55 6.69 -2.47 10.63
CA TRP A 55 6.62 -1.12 10.07
C TRP A 55 6.16 -0.09 11.11
N MET A 56 5.18 -0.45 11.97
CA MET A 56 4.71 0.42 13.05
C MET A 56 5.76 0.62 14.15
N SER A 57 6.68 -0.31 14.39
CA SER A 57 7.67 -0.41 15.46
C SER A 57 7.13 -0.04 16.88
N GLU A 58 7.77 -0.48 17.94
CA GLU A 58 7.35 -0.10 19.31
C GLU A 58 7.49 1.41 19.57
N GLU A 59 8.55 2.03 19.05
CA GLU A 59 8.84 3.45 19.24
C GLU A 59 7.83 4.37 18.54
N THR A 60 7.32 3.94 17.36
CA THR A 60 6.38 4.74 16.56
C THR A 60 4.92 4.39 16.79
N ARG A 61 4.62 3.25 17.43
CA ARG A 61 3.24 2.73 17.61
C ARG A 61 2.31 3.73 18.30
N ALA A 62 2.78 4.40 19.33
CA ALA A 62 2.00 5.41 20.06
C ALA A 62 1.69 6.68 19.23
N ARG A 63 2.38 6.86 18.09
CA ARG A 63 2.25 7.99 17.16
C ARG A 63 1.82 7.55 15.76
N THR A 64 1.33 6.31 15.63
CA THR A 64 0.80 5.75 14.39
C THR A 64 -0.71 5.63 14.50
N ALA A 65 -1.46 6.39 13.69
CA ALA A 65 -2.90 6.27 13.59
C ALA A 65 -3.30 5.10 12.69
N VAL A 66 -4.31 4.34 13.10
CA VAL A 66 -4.94 3.29 12.29
C VAL A 66 -6.31 3.81 11.84
N ILE A 67 -6.45 4.05 10.54
CA ILE A 67 -7.64 4.64 9.93
C ILE A 67 -8.24 3.62 8.95
N CYS A 68 -9.51 3.28 9.14
CA CYS A 68 -10.19 2.31 8.32
C CYS A 68 -11.22 2.99 7.41
N ALA A 69 -11.21 2.64 6.13
CA ALA A 69 -12.25 3.00 5.18
C ALA A 69 -13.25 1.85 5.07
N ASP A 70 -14.49 2.07 5.51
CA ASP A 70 -15.59 1.09 5.46
C ASP A 70 -15.17 -0.32 5.94
N ARG A 71 -15.25 -1.31 5.03
CA ARG A 71 -14.87 -2.70 5.26
C ARG A 71 -13.43 -2.88 5.76
N GLY A 72 -12.57 -1.87 5.61
CA GLY A 72 -11.23 -1.86 6.19
C GLY A 72 -11.22 -2.09 7.71
N PHE A 73 -12.32 -1.79 8.40
CA PHE A 73 -12.52 -2.13 9.81
C PHE A 73 -12.43 -3.64 10.09
N GLU A 74 -13.07 -4.47 9.26
CA GLU A 74 -13.01 -5.93 9.39
C GLU A 74 -11.59 -6.44 9.13
N HIS A 75 -10.88 -5.83 8.18
CA HIS A 75 -9.48 -6.15 7.89
C HIS A 75 -8.53 -5.78 9.04
N ALA A 76 -8.76 -4.64 9.70
CA ALA A 76 -7.99 -4.25 10.89
C ALA A 76 -8.10 -5.33 11.99
N ARG A 77 -9.30 -5.84 12.23
CA ARG A 77 -9.53 -6.92 13.20
C ARG A 77 -8.79 -8.20 12.85
N LEU A 78 -8.77 -8.59 11.56
CA LEU A 78 -8.00 -9.76 11.09
C LEU A 78 -6.50 -9.58 11.32
N LEU A 79 -6.00 -8.35 11.20
CA LEU A 79 -4.60 -8.00 11.50
C LEU A 79 -4.32 -7.81 13.00
N GLY A 80 -5.34 -7.87 13.86
CA GLY A 80 -5.20 -7.60 15.29
C GLY A 80 -4.86 -6.14 15.59
N LEU A 81 -5.25 -5.23 14.70
CA LEU A 81 -5.09 -3.78 14.88
C LEU A 81 -6.37 -3.18 15.46
N THR A 82 -6.22 -2.19 16.33
CA THR A 82 -7.33 -1.41 16.86
C THR A 82 -7.41 -0.09 16.07
N PRO A 83 -8.52 0.19 15.37
CA PRO A 83 -8.69 1.45 14.66
C PRO A 83 -8.80 2.64 15.61
N ASP A 84 -8.20 3.76 15.23
CA ASP A 84 -8.37 5.07 15.85
C ASP A 84 -9.50 5.86 15.21
N LEU A 85 -9.80 5.56 13.94
CA LEU A 85 -10.84 6.21 13.16
C LEU A 85 -11.41 5.24 12.12
N VAL A 86 -12.73 5.28 11.94
CA VAL A 86 -13.43 4.61 10.84
C VAL A 86 -14.15 5.68 10.03
N VAL A 87 -13.97 5.70 8.72
CA VAL A 87 -14.60 6.65 7.79
C VAL A 87 -15.36 5.91 6.70
N GLY A 88 -16.44 6.47 6.18
CA GLY A 88 -17.21 5.92 5.06
C GLY A 88 -18.71 6.06 5.22
N ASP A 89 -19.47 5.47 4.29
CA ASP A 89 -20.93 5.36 4.40
C ASP A 89 -21.37 4.08 5.11
N LEU A 90 -20.42 3.21 5.41
CA LEU A 90 -20.55 1.93 6.11
C LEU A 90 -21.41 0.90 5.36
N ASP A 91 -21.80 1.13 4.12
CA ASP A 91 -22.71 0.25 3.35
C ASP A 91 -22.09 -1.13 3.13
N SER A 92 -20.76 -1.18 2.87
CA SER A 92 -19.99 -2.41 2.62
C SER A 92 -19.65 -3.21 3.89
N MET A 93 -19.93 -2.68 5.10
CA MET A 93 -19.65 -3.35 6.37
C MET A 93 -20.77 -4.32 6.75
N SER A 94 -20.40 -5.44 7.38
CA SER A 94 -21.38 -6.35 8.00
C SER A 94 -22.13 -5.68 9.16
N ALA A 95 -23.36 -6.16 9.47
CA ALA A 95 -24.13 -5.62 10.59
C ALA A 95 -23.39 -5.73 11.94
N ALA A 96 -22.65 -6.82 12.14
CA ALA A 96 -21.82 -7.01 13.32
C ALA A 96 -20.68 -5.98 13.39
N ALA A 97 -19.99 -5.75 12.26
CA ALA A 97 -18.92 -4.77 12.17
C ALA A 97 -19.42 -3.34 12.43
N LYS A 98 -20.62 -2.97 11.92
CA LYS A 98 -21.26 -1.67 12.21
C LYS A 98 -21.54 -1.48 13.70
N SER A 99 -22.08 -2.51 14.35
CA SER A 99 -22.35 -2.49 15.78
C SER A 99 -21.05 -2.33 16.59
N ASP A 100 -20.02 -3.07 16.23
CA ASP A 100 -18.71 -3.03 16.90
C ASP A 100 -18.02 -1.67 16.68
N ALA A 101 -18.07 -1.12 15.47
CA ALA A 101 -17.52 0.20 15.16
C ALA A 101 -18.22 1.32 15.93
N GLY A 102 -19.55 1.24 16.10
CA GLY A 102 -20.31 2.20 16.91
C GLY A 102 -19.98 2.16 18.40
N GLY A 103 -19.42 1.06 18.92
CA GLY A 103 -18.95 0.91 20.29
C GLY A 103 -17.49 1.31 20.52
N LEU A 104 -16.75 1.68 19.47
CA LEU A 104 -15.37 2.14 19.59
C LEU A 104 -15.33 3.50 20.31
N ALA A 105 -14.46 3.62 21.30
CA ALA A 105 -14.08 4.91 21.88
C ALA A 105 -13.32 5.81 20.87
N SER A 106 -12.86 5.25 19.78
CA SER A 106 -12.26 5.85 18.60
C SER A 106 -13.34 6.50 17.72
N GLY A 107 -12.94 7.48 16.92
CA GLY A 107 -13.89 8.24 16.10
C GLY A 107 -14.57 7.39 15.02
N LEU A 108 -15.84 7.68 14.78
CA LEU A 108 -16.59 7.21 13.61
C LEU A 108 -17.06 8.45 12.84
N GLU A 109 -16.62 8.58 11.57
CA GLU A 109 -17.03 9.66 10.69
C GLU A 109 -17.85 9.10 9.54
N ILE A 110 -19.15 9.38 9.55
CA ILE A 110 -20.07 8.90 8.51
C ILE A 110 -20.17 9.95 7.40
N TYR A 111 -19.94 9.52 6.18
CA TYR A 111 -20.04 10.34 4.98
C TYR A 111 -21.25 9.88 4.12
N PRO A 112 -21.88 10.79 3.35
CA PRO A 112 -22.94 10.39 2.44
C PRO A 112 -22.38 9.49 1.33
N GLU A 113 -23.22 8.59 0.79
CA GLU A 113 -22.86 7.75 -0.36
C GLU A 113 -22.48 8.60 -1.58
N ALA A 114 -23.28 9.65 -1.87
CA ALA A 114 -23.00 10.61 -2.92
C ALA A 114 -21.93 11.63 -2.48
N LYS A 115 -20.67 11.35 -2.80
CA LYS A 115 -19.51 12.18 -2.50
C LYS A 115 -18.51 12.15 -3.66
N GLU A 116 -17.67 13.18 -3.75
CA GLU A 116 -16.65 13.32 -4.81
C GLU A 116 -15.40 12.45 -4.60
N SER A 117 -15.14 12.01 -3.36
CA SER A 117 -13.96 11.23 -3.00
C SER A 117 -14.32 9.81 -2.59
N THR A 118 -13.43 8.86 -2.85
CA THR A 118 -13.55 7.49 -2.33
C THR A 118 -13.29 7.45 -0.83
N ASP A 119 -13.81 6.44 -0.13
CA ASP A 119 -13.58 6.28 1.31
C ASP A 119 -12.10 6.10 1.64
N THR A 120 -11.34 5.42 0.77
CA THR A 120 -9.89 5.31 0.90
C THR A 120 -9.22 6.68 0.81
N GLU A 121 -9.64 7.54 -0.13
CA GLU A 121 -9.11 8.91 -0.23
C GLU A 121 -9.44 9.74 1.00
N ILE A 122 -10.66 9.65 1.51
CA ILE A 122 -11.07 10.33 2.76
C ILE A 122 -10.19 9.86 3.93
N ALA A 123 -9.95 8.54 4.06
CA ALA A 123 -9.08 8.00 5.10
C ALA A 123 -7.65 8.53 4.99
N VAL A 124 -7.11 8.63 3.77
CA VAL A 124 -5.80 9.24 3.49
C VAL A 124 -5.79 10.71 3.88
N ASP A 125 -6.82 11.48 3.52
CA ASP A 125 -6.91 12.91 3.88
C ASP A 125 -7.00 13.11 5.40
N ARG A 126 -7.67 12.19 6.12
CA ARG A 126 -7.68 12.20 7.59
C ARG A 126 -6.28 11.93 8.15
N ALA A 127 -5.53 10.97 7.59
CA ALA A 127 -4.14 10.72 7.97
C ALA A 127 -3.27 11.98 7.79
N VAL A 128 -3.40 12.65 6.64
CA VAL A 128 -2.70 13.92 6.36
C VAL A 128 -3.08 15.00 7.37
N SER A 129 -4.39 15.16 7.65
CA SER A 129 -4.89 16.18 8.61
C SER A 129 -4.41 15.92 10.04
N MET A 130 -4.16 14.66 10.41
CA MET A 130 -3.55 14.27 11.69
C MET A 130 -2.04 14.56 11.74
N GLY A 131 -1.43 14.92 10.61
CA GLY A 131 -0.02 15.30 10.51
C GLY A 131 0.90 14.16 10.10
N ALA A 132 0.37 13.04 9.58
CA ALA A 132 1.17 11.91 9.13
C ALA A 132 2.16 12.33 8.03
N ARG A 133 3.42 11.94 8.19
CA ARG A 133 4.49 12.12 7.20
C ARG A 133 4.88 10.81 6.50
N SER A 134 4.33 9.70 6.99
CA SER A 134 4.49 8.38 6.40
C SER A 134 3.16 7.64 6.48
N VAL A 135 2.69 7.12 5.33
CA VAL A 135 1.39 6.45 5.20
C VAL A 135 1.58 5.08 4.58
N LEU A 136 1.08 4.04 5.26
CA LEU A 136 0.99 2.70 4.72
C LEU A 136 -0.48 2.41 4.38
N ILE A 137 -0.76 2.06 3.12
CA ILE A 137 -2.11 1.72 2.67
C ILE A 137 -2.20 0.21 2.47
N LEU A 138 -3.17 -0.42 3.13
CA LEU A 138 -3.45 -1.85 3.07
C LEU A 138 -4.80 -2.11 2.41
N ALA A 139 -4.98 -3.31 1.86
CA ALA A 139 -6.22 -3.73 1.20
C ALA A 139 -6.71 -2.75 0.12
N ALA A 140 -5.77 -2.08 -0.55
CA ALA A 140 -6.04 -1.13 -1.62
C ALA A 140 -6.26 -1.79 -2.99
N LEU A 141 -5.92 -3.07 -3.10
CA LEU A 141 -5.87 -3.86 -4.33
C LEU A 141 -6.81 -5.08 -4.23
N GLY A 142 -7.00 -5.81 -5.34
CA GLY A 142 -7.76 -7.07 -5.38
C GLY A 142 -9.27 -6.88 -5.36
N GLY A 143 -9.76 -5.74 -5.84
CA GLY A 143 -11.17 -5.42 -5.95
C GLY A 143 -11.56 -4.96 -7.36
N ARG A 144 -12.31 -3.88 -7.44
CA ARG A 144 -12.64 -3.20 -8.69
C ARG A 144 -11.41 -2.51 -9.24
N ILE A 145 -11.09 -2.72 -10.52
CA ILE A 145 -9.89 -2.17 -11.18
C ILE A 145 -9.83 -0.63 -11.15
N ASP A 146 -10.97 0.04 -11.25
CA ASP A 146 -11.06 1.49 -11.17
C ASP A 146 -10.66 2.00 -9.78
N HIS A 147 -11.07 1.33 -8.71
CA HIS A 147 -10.66 1.64 -7.35
C HIS A 147 -9.18 1.32 -7.09
N GLU A 148 -8.67 0.20 -7.63
CA GLU A 148 -7.25 -0.15 -7.51
C GLU A 148 -6.36 0.93 -8.13
N LEU A 149 -6.69 1.35 -9.36
CA LEU A 149 -5.96 2.40 -10.06
C LEU A 149 -6.05 3.74 -9.30
N ALA A 150 -7.24 4.12 -8.82
CA ALA A 150 -7.42 5.33 -8.02
C ALA A 150 -6.56 5.28 -6.74
N ASN A 151 -6.56 4.14 -6.03
CA ASN A 151 -5.76 3.97 -4.82
C ASN A 151 -4.25 4.08 -5.10
N VAL A 152 -3.76 3.49 -6.21
CA VAL A 152 -2.36 3.62 -6.62
C VAL A 152 -2.00 5.09 -6.90
N LEU A 153 -2.90 5.85 -7.52
CA LEU A 153 -2.68 7.27 -7.80
C LEU A 153 -2.68 8.15 -6.54
N LEU A 154 -3.20 7.69 -5.39
CA LEU A 154 -3.05 8.40 -4.11
C LEU A 154 -1.58 8.56 -3.70
N LEU A 155 -0.68 7.66 -4.15
CA LEU A 155 0.76 7.81 -3.92
C LEU A 155 1.30 9.11 -4.55
N VAL A 156 0.77 9.53 -5.71
CA VAL A 156 1.14 10.79 -6.35
C VAL A 156 0.65 11.99 -5.52
N LYS A 157 -0.60 11.93 -5.02
CA LYS A 157 -1.17 12.96 -4.14
C LYS A 157 -0.30 13.14 -2.89
N LEU A 158 0.08 12.03 -2.23
CA LEU A 158 0.89 12.05 -1.01
C LEU A 158 2.32 12.54 -1.27
N ALA A 159 2.96 12.10 -2.36
CA ALA A 159 4.30 12.55 -2.73
C ALA A 159 4.36 14.08 -2.95
N ARG A 160 3.35 14.65 -3.62
CA ARG A 160 3.24 16.12 -3.81
C ARG A 160 3.05 16.89 -2.52
N LEU A 161 2.61 16.24 -1.44
CA LEU A 161 2.52 16.81 -0.09
C LEU A 161 3.80 16.56 0.73
N GLY A 162 4.85 15.96 0.12
CA GLY A 162 6.09 15.58 0.81
C GLY A 162 5.89 14.42 1.80
N ILE A 163 4.87 13.59 1.59
CA ILE A 163 4.53 12.46 2.47
C ILE A 163 4.99 11.16 1.80
N HIS A 164 5.82 10.40 2.51
CA HIS A 164 6.20 9.06 2.07
C HIS A 164 5.01 8.11 2.18
N ALA A 165 4.71 7.39 1.10
CA ALA A 165 3.60 6.46 1.10
C ALA A 165 3.90 5.16 0.38
N GLU A 166 3.35 4.07 0.90
CA GLU A 166 3.45 2.73 0.33
C GLU A 166 2.09 2.04 0.32
N ILE A 167 1.85 1.19 -0.67
CA ILE A 167 0.74 0.25 -0.69
C ILE A 167 1.31 -1.16 -0.52
N TRP A 168 0.76 -1.93 0.41
CA TRP A 168 1.15 -3.33 0.61
C TRP A 168 -0.03 -4.27 0.51
N ASP A 169 0.23 -5.43 -0.08
CA ASP A 169 -0.52 -6.66 0.17
C ASP A 169 0.44 -7.79 0.61
N ASN A 170 -0.01 -9.04 0.63
CA ASN A 170 0.86 -10.16 1.01
C ASN A 170 2.03 -10.38 0.04
N ALA A 171 1.82 -10.14 -1.25
CA ALA A 171 2.77 -10.46 -2.32
C ALA A 171 3.47 -9.23 -2.91
N SER A 172 2.92 -8.02 -2.69
CA SER A 172 3.41 -6.83 -3.38
C SER A 172 3.62 -5.65 -2.44
N ARG A 173 4.58 -4.80 -2.81
CA ARG A 173 4.80 -3.48 -2.26
C ARG A 173 4.90 -2.48 -3.40
N ILE A 174 4.15 -1.40 -3.32
CA ILE A 174 4.12 -0.35 -4.34
C ILE A 174 4.57 0.95 -3.69
N VAL A 175 5.52 1.63 -4.31
CA VAL A 175 6.07 2.92 -3.89
C VAL A 175 6.22 3.85 -5.08
N LEU A 176 6.29 5.15 -4.82
CA LEU A 176 6.54 6.16 -5.85
C LEU A 176 7.91 6.78 -5.66
N VAL A 177 8.73 6.79 -6.73
CA VAL A 177 9.94 7.60 -6.83
C VAL A 177 9.54 8.89 -7.54
N ALA A 178 9.56 10.00 -6.82
CA ALA A 178 9.15 11.31 -7.32
C ALA A 178 10.35 12.25 -7.40
N ALA A 179 10.60 12.79 -8.58
CA ALA A 179 11.67 13.74 -8.90
C ALA A 179 11.09 15.05 -9.45
N ASP A 180 9.99 15.53 -8.83
CA ASP A 180 9.32 16.77 -9.23
C ASP A 180 10.06 18.02 -8.72
N GLU A 181 10.77 17.91 -7.59
CA GLU A 181 11.52 18.99 -6.96
C GLU A 181 13.05 18.84 -7.12
N GLY A 182 13.48 17.91 -7.95
CA GLY A 182 14.88 17.58 -8.20
C GLY A 182 15.14 16.07 -8.20
N PRO A 183 16.38 15.66 -8.48
CA PRO A 183 16.72 14.24 -8.57
C PRO A 183 16.38 13.47 -7.31
N ALA A 184 15.83 12.27 -7.47
CA ALA A 184 15.45 11.37 -6.40
C ALA A 184 16.27 10.08 -6.44
N GLU A 185 16.60 9.55 -5.27
CA GLU A 185 17.19 8.22 -5.07
C GLU A 185 16.34 7.45 -4.07
N MET A 186 15.99 6.22 -4.42
CA MET A 186 15.30 5.29 -3.52
C MET A 186 16.06 3.97 -3.44
N ARG A 187 16.33 3.51 -2.21
CA ARG A 187 16.85 2.17 -1.92
C ARG A 187 15.70 1.25 -1.57
N ILE A 188 15.64 0.12 -2.25
CA ILE A 188 14.56 -0.86 -2.13
C ILE A 188 15.16 -2.16 -1.63
N GLN A 189 14.72 -2.61 -0.45
CA GLN A 189 15.08 -3.90 0.10
C GLN A 189 14.08 -4.96 -0.38
N ALA A 190 14.58 -6.10 -0.88
CA ALA A 190 13.79 -7.26 -1.29
C ALA A 190 14.65 -8.53 -1.24
N SER A 191 14.07 -9.69 -1.43
CA SER A 191 14.82 -10.95 -1.54
C SER A 191 15.44 -11.09 -2.94
N VAL A 192 16.57 -11.78 -3.03
CA VAL A 192 17.12 -12.19 -4.33
C VAL A 192 16.10 -13.09 -5.02
N GLY A 193 15.79 -12.81 -6.29
CA GLY A 193 14.73 -13.48 -7.04
C GLY A 193 13.40 -12.72 -7.08
N ASP A 194 13.13 -11.79 -6.16
CA ASP A 194 11.96 -10.92 -6.24
C ASP A 194 12.00 -10.05 -7.50
N ILE A 195 10.84 -9.58 -7.92
CA ILE A 195 10.68 -8.80 -9.14
C ILE A 195 10.48 -7.32 -8.81
N LEU A 196 11.19 -6.44 -9.52
CA LEU A 196 10.93 -5.02 -9.60
C LEU A 196 10.34 -4.65 -10.96
N THR A 197 9.19 -4.01 -10.95
CA THR A 197 8.59 -3.38 -12.12
C THR A 197 8.57 -1.87 -11.95
N LEU A 198 9.03 -1.14 -12.95
CA LEU A 198 8.97 0.31 -13.02
C LEU A 198 7.96 0.75 -14.07
N LEU A 199 7.00 1.60 -13.67
CA LEU A 199 6.00 2.17 -14.57
C LEU A 199 6.06 3.70 -14.50
N PRO A 200 6.36 4.40 -15.61
CA PRO A 200 6.27 5.85 -15.69
C PRO A 200 4.84 6.34 -15.45
N LEU A 201 4.65 7.29 -14.53
CA LEU A 201 3.40 8.02 -14.30
C LEU A 201 3.47 9.47 -14.83
N SER A 202 4.62 9.88 -15.35
CA SER A 202 4.82 11.10 -16.12
C SER A 202 5.52 10.75 -17.44
N ASP A 203 5.43 11.61 -18.45
CA ASP A 203 6.03 11.39 -19.76
C ASP A 203 6.85 12.61 -20.19
N PRO A 204 8.19 12.42 -20.28
CA PRO A 204 8.95 11.22 -19.94
C PRO A 204 9.47 11.20 -18.50
N CYS A 205 9.91 10.03 -18.01
CA CYS A 205 10.80 9.88 -16.87
C CYS A 205 12.25 9.87 -17.32
N LYS A 206 13.09 10.85 -16.90
CA LYS A 206 14.47 11.01 -17.36
C LYS A 206 15.49 10.59 -16.32
N GLY A 207 16.66 10.16 -16.78
CA GLY A 207 17.81 9.84 -15.94
C GLY A 207 17.61 8.60 -15.07
N VAL A 208 16.74 7.67 -15.49
CA VAL A 208 16.49 6.45 -14.75
C VAL A 208 17.73 5.58 -14.70
N THR A 209 18.25 5.35 -13.49
CA THR A 209 19.38 4.45 -13.24
C THR A 209 18.97 3.37 -12.26
N LEU A 210 19.31 2.11 -12.58
CA LEU A 210 19.02 0.94 -11.74
C LEU A 210 20.31 0.20 -11.40
N LYS A 211 20.45 -0.17 -10.13
CA LYS A 211 21.54 -1.02 -9.63
C LYS A 211 20.96 -2.13 -8.73
N GLY A 212 21.69 -3.25 -8.64
CA GLY A 212 21.27 -4.39 -7.79
C GLY A 212 20.25 -5.32 -8.46
N LEU A 213 20.01 -5.14 -9.77
CA LEU A 213 19.04 -5.88 -10.58
C LEU A 213 19.74 -6.55 -11.78
N GLU A 214 19.11 -7.59 -12.32
CA GLU A 214 19.64 -8.36 -13.48
C GLU A 214 19.80 -7.51 -14.73
N TYR A 215 18.87 -6.58 -14.95
CA TYR A 215 18.90 -5.65 -16.10
C TYR A 215 19.15 -4.22 -15.59
N PRO A 216 20.41 -3.83 -15.37
CA PRO A 216 20.73 -2.48 -14.90
C PRO A 216 20.43 -1.45 -15.99
N LEU A 217 20.08 -0.24 -15.55
CA LEU A 217 19.91 0.92 -16.42
C LEU A 217 20.89 2.01 -16.01
N ASP A 218 21.36 2.81 -16.98
CA ASP A 218 22.23 3.96 -16.73
C ASP A 218 21.68 5.18 -17.48
N LYS A 219 21.11 6.14 -16.74
CA LYS A 219 20.54 7.41 -17.20
C LYS A 219 19.59 7.29 -18.40
N VAL A 220 18.76 6.26 -18.38
CA VAL A 220 17.82 5.97 -19.47
C VAL A 220 16.59 6.85 -19.33
N THR A 221 15.99 7.23 -20.47
CA THR A 221 14.65 7.81 -20.51
C THR A 221 13.61 6.70 -20.68
N LEU A 222 12.63 6.67 -19.79
CA LEU A 222 11.46 5.79 -19.89
C LEU A 222 10.24 6.62 -20.29
N ALA A 223 9.61 6.23 -21.41
CA ALA A 223 8.36 6.85 -21.86
C ALA A 223 7.15 6.10 -21.27
N MET A 224 6.07 6.83 -21.04
CA MET A 224 4.80 6.23 -20.65
C MET A 224 4.27 5.31 -21.77
N GLY A 225 3.67 4.18 -21.39
CA GLY A 225 3.13 3.21 -22.34
C GLY A 225 4.15 2.21 -22.91
N VAL A 226 5.42 2.29 -22.49
CA VAL A 226 6.48 1.35 -22.90
C VAL A 226 6.82 0.41 -21.74
N ALA A 227 6.86 -0.90 -22.00
CA ALA A 227 7.07 -1.94 -20.99
C ALA A 227 8.54 -2.18 -20.61
N ARG A 228 9.47 -1.27 -20.94
CA ARG A 228 10.92 -1.47 -20.74
C ARG A 228 11.35 -1.66 -19.29
N GLY A 229 10.57 -1.17 -18.33
CA GLY A 229 10.85 -1.27 -16.89
C GLY A 229 10.19 -2.47 -16.19
N VAL A 230 9.54 -3.37 -16.95
CA VAL A 230 8.73 -4.45 -16.36
C VAL A 230 9.56 -5.70 -16.13
N SER A 231 9.32 -6.36 -14.97
CA SER A 231 9.84 -7.70 -14.60
C SER A 231 11.38 -7.77 -14.54
N ASN A 232 12.02 -6.82 -13.90
CA ASN A 232 13.44 -6.93 -13.55
C ASN A 232 13.61 -7.73 -12.25
N VAL A 233 14.70 -8.48 -12.12
CA VAL A 233 14.92 -9.42 -11.02
C VAL A 233 15.99 -8.89 -10.07
N PHE A 234 15.72 -8.98 -8.75
CA PHE A 234 16.73 -8.68 -7.74
C PHE A 234 17.85 -9.71 -7.74
N VAL A 235 19.08 -9.28 -8.00
CA VAL A 235 20.30 -10.11 -7.89
C VAL A 235 21.07 -9.82 -6.59
N GLN A 236 20.65 -8.82 -5.84
CA GLN A 236 21.13 -8.43 -4.52
C GLN A 236 19.93 -8.13 -3.62
N GLN A 237 20.13 -8.13 -2.30
CA GLN A 237 19.06 -7.80 -1.34
C GLN A 237 18.63 -6.32 -1.36
N GLU A 238 19.42 -5.46 -1.99
CA GLU A 238 19.14 -4.05 -2.17
C GLU A 238 19.25 -3.67 -3.64
N ALA A 239 18.23 -2.99 -4.16
CA ALA A 239 18.30 -2.26 -5.42
C ALA A 239 18.25 -0.75 -5.16
N THR A 240 18.93 0.01 -6.02
CA THR A 240 18.86 1.47 -6.03
C THR A 240 18.18 1.92 -7.31
N VAL A 241 17.16 2.75 -7.18
CA VAL A 241 16.46 3.43 -8.26
C VAL A 241 16.76 4.91 -8.15
N THR A 242 17.41 5.51 -9.16
CA THR A 242 17.53 6.97 -9.26
C THR A 242 16.73 7.50 -10.43
N LEU A 243 16.23 8.71 -10.28
CA LEU A 243 15.39 9.42 -11.25
C LEU A 243 15.79 10.90 -11.24
N ASP A 244 16.13 11.47 -12.41
CA ASP A 244 16.49 12.88 -12.51
C ASP A 244 15.23 13.78 -12.64
N GLU A 245 14.19 13.31 -13.36
CA GLU A 245 12.97 14.08 -13.62
C GLU A 245 11.77 13.14 -13.83
N GLY A 246 10.65 13.41 -13.20
CA GLY A 246 9.35 12.74 -13.39
C GLY A 246 8.86 11.94 -12.19
N LEU A 247 7.83 11.11 -12.45
CA LEU A 247 7.18 10.23 -11.47
C LEU A 247 7.28 8.78 -11.94
N LEU A 248 7.88 7.93 -11.14
CA LEU A 248 8.14 6.53 -11.46
C LEU A 248 7.55 5.62 -10.39
N LEU A 249 6.53 4.85 -10.73
CA LEU A 249 5.95 3.84 -9.84
C LEU A 249 6.87 2.63 -9.80
N ALA A 250 7.26 2.20 -8.61
CA ALA A 250 8.04 1.00 -8.38
C ALA A 250 7.16 -0.05 -7.69
N ILE A 251 7.00 -1.21 -8.34
CA ILE A 251 6.22 -2.34 -7.85
C ILE A 251 7.16 -3.49 -7.56
N ILE A 252 7.27 -3.87 -6.31
CA ILE A 252 8.06 -5.01 -5.86
C ILE A 252 7.10 -6.18 -5.66
N THR A 253 7.38 -7.32 -6.30
CA THR A 253 6.57 -8.54 -6.18
C THR A 253 7.43 -9.65 -5.63
N CYS A 254 7.03 -10.20 -4.48
CA CYS A 254 7.67 -11.36 -3.86
C CYS A 254 7.34 -12.61 -4.67
N GLN A 255 8.35 -13.44 -4.98
CA GLN A 255 8.16 -14.68 -5.74
C GLN A 255 7.69 -15.83 -4.84
N ASP A 256 8.04 -15.78 -3.54
CA ASP A 256 7.74 -16.86 -2.56
C ASP A 256 6.58 -16.48 -1.61
N ALA A 257 5.67 -15.57 -2.00
CA ALA A 257 4.58 -15.06 -1.14
C ALA A 257 3.25 -15.81 -1.31
#